data_575e5fb7581236a2751279bcebd719ad
#
_entry.id   575e5fb7581236a2751279bcebd719ad
#
_cell.length_a   1.000
_cell.length_b   1.000
_cell.length_c   1.000
_cell.angle_alpha   90.00
_cell.angle_beta   90.00
_cell.angle_gamma   90.00
#
_symmetry.space_group_name_H-M   'P 1'
#
loop_
_entity.id
_entity.type
_entity.pdbx_description
1 polymer ?
#
loop_
_entity_poly.entity_id
_entity_poly.type
_entity_poly.pdbx_seq_one_letter_code
_entity_poly.pdbx_strand_id
1 'polypeptide(L)'
;IPRISVRLPIYHGTTEEVLQHGIGHLGGTSLPVGGEGTHAVFSGHRGLPSALLFSDLDQMQLGDHFSLRILGEQLLYEVDQILVVEPDEVKDLYPVEGEDLVTLVTCTPYGVNTHRLLVRGHRIPLETVEETVEVTVTQQVVHSLGWKGKLLIGALLLFLLILLILALLRRKKKKTGPEEGNVIERGRTDEKASQSRSGPDPDHTAVSPRDSTDSRS
;
A
#
# COMPACT_ATOMS: atom_id res chain seq x y z
N ILE A 1 11.32 7.46 4.94
CA ILE A 1 11.25 8.90 4.66
C ILE A 1 11.22 9.06 3.14
N PRO A 2 10.04 9.19 2.51
CA PRO A 2 9.91 9.20 1.04
C PRO A 2 10.68 10.36 0.38
N ARG A 3 10.58 11.57 0.92
CA ARG A 3 11.21 12.77 0.34
C ARG A 3 12.70 12.61 0.07
N ILE A 4 13.43 11.97 0.97
CA ILE A 4 14.87 11.76 0.87
C ILE A 4 15.24 10.30 0.57
N SER A 5 14.25 9.48 0.17
CA SER A 5 14.43 8.07 -0.21
C SER A 5 15.14 7.22 0.86
N VAL A 6 14.93 7.53 2.14
CA VAL A 6 15.54 6.81 3.28
C VAL A 6 14.62 5.67 3.73
N ARG A 7 15.22 4.49 3.84
CA ARG A 7 14.62 3.30 4.46
C ARG A 7 15.70 2.55 5.23
N LEU A 8 15.65 2.65 6.53
CA LEU A 8 16.73 2.19 7.42
C LEU A 8 16.17 1.36 8.58
N PRO A 9 16.94 0.38 9.08
CA PRO A 9 16.61 -0.30 10.31
C PRO A 9 16.75 0.64 11.51
N ILE A 10 15.90 0.42 12.53
CA ILE A 10 15.92 1.12 13.81
C ILE A 10 16.47 0.15 14.85
N TYR A 11 17.47 0.58 15.57
CA TYR A 11 18.09 -0.18 16.68
C TYR A 11 17.81 0.53 17.99
N HIS A 12 17.98 -0.19 19.11
CA HIS A 12 17.90 0.41 20.44
C HIS A 12 19.25 0.99 20.85
N GLY A 13 19.23 2.21 21.40
CA GLY A 13 20.43 2.93 21.80
C GLY A 13 21.11 3.69 20.66
N THR A 14 22.11 4.51 21.02
CA THR A 14 22.82 5.42 20.10
C THR A 14 24.34 5.27 20.25
N THR A 15 24.81 4.03 20.49
CA THR A 15 26.25 3.74 20.49
C THR A 15 26.81 3.89 19.07
N GLU A 16 28.09 4.15 18.95
CA GLU A 16 28.77 4.27 17.66
C GLU A 16 28.54 3.04 16.78
N GLU A 17 28.58 1.84 17.38
CA GLU A 17 28.31 0.58 16.68
C GLU A 17 26.90 0.57 16.05
N VAL A 18 25.88 1.01 16.78
CA VAL A 18 24.50 1.11 16.31
C VAL A 18 24.40 2.11 15.16
N LEU A 19 24.96 3.30 15.34
CA LEU A 19 24.84 4.41 14.39
C LEU A 19 25.60 4.17 13.08
N GLN A 20 26.59 3.27 13.07
CA GLN A 20 27.25 2.85 11.82
C GLN A 20 26.38 1.94 10.94
N HIS A 21 25.37 1.27 11.52
CA HIS A 21 24.55 0.30 10.81
C HIS A 21 23.14 0.83 10.49
N GLY A 22 22.67 1.87 11.17
CA GLY A 22 21.33 2.40 10.99
C GLY A 22 20.99 3.57 11.87
N ILE A 23 19.75 3.63 12.29
CA ILE A 23 19.21 4.67 13.16
C ILE A 23 19.08 4.14 14.57
N GLY A 24 19.52 4.88 15.55
CA GLY A 24 19.45 4.55 16.96
C GLY A 24 18.28 5.23 17.67
N HIS A 25 17.46 4.49 18.39
CA HIS A 25 16.48 5.04 19.33
C HIS A 25 17.21 5.61 20.55
N LEU A 26 17.03 6.89 20.84
CA LEU A 26 17.67 7.59 21.93
C LEU A 26 17.14 7.09 23.29
N GLY A 27 18.04 6.56 24.12
CA GLY A 27 17.68 6.10 25.46
C GLY A 27 17.13 7.22 26.33
N GLY A 28 16.11 6.90 27.13
CA GLY A 28 15.42 7.87 28.00
C GLY A 28 14.26 8.61 27.32
N THR A 29 14.05 8.43 26.01
CA THR A 29 12.84 8.90 25.31
C THR A 29 11.75 7.82 25.26
N SER A 30 10.53 8.17 24.86
CA SER A 30 9.42 7.21 24.79
C SER A 30 9.73 6.07 23.81
N LEU A 31 9.20 4.88 24.09
CA LEU A 31 9.30 3.76 23.13
C LEU A 31 8.57 4.13 21.82
N PRO A 32 9.07 3.66 20.67
CA PRO A 32 8.55 4.05 19.37
C PRO A 32 7.28 3.28 18.95
N VAL A 33 6.36 3.12 19.87
CA VAL A 33 5.08 2.43 19.65
C VAL A 33 3.92 3.39 19.44
N GLY A 34 4.19 4.69 19.50
CA GLY A 34 3.17 5.74 19.43
C GLY A 34 2.31 5.83 20.68
N GLY A 35 1.36 6.76 20.66
CA GLY A 35 0.39 7.01 21.72
C GLY A 35 0.46 8.42 22.26
N GLU A 36 -0.67 8.90 22.81
CA GLU A 36 -0.77 10.22 23.41
C GLU A 36 0.23 10.42 24.56
N GLY A 37 0.85 11.59 24.62
CA GLY A 37 1.85 11.93 25.62
C GLY A 37 3.20 11.22 25.38
N THR A 38 3.48 10.71 24.18
CA THR A 38 4.75 10.07 23.86
C THR A 38 5.61 10.91 22.93
N HIS A 39 6.92 10.83 23.08
CA HIS A 39 7.89 11.44 22.18
C HIS A 39 9.10 10.50 22.01
N ALA A 40 9.15 9.78 20.90
CA ALA A 40 10.29 8.93 20.56
C ALA A 40 11.31 9.72 19.75
N VAL A 41 12.60 9.53 20.03
CA VAL A 41 13.67 10.25 19.36
C VAL A 41 14.64 9.27 18.70
N PHE A 42 14.99 9.55 17.45
CA PHE A 42 15.90 8.72 16.67
C PHE A 42 17.10 9.54 16.20
N SER A 43 18.29 9.00 16.42
CA SER A 43 19.53 9.61 15.96
C SER A 43 20.14 8.82 14.80
N GLY A 44 20.67 9.52 13.82
CA GLY A 44 21.40 8.94 12.71
C GLY A 44 22.55 9.84 12.27
N HIS A 45 23.64 9.22 11.79
CA HIS A 45 24.80 9.97 11.29
C HIS A 45 24.48 10.79 10.05
N ARG A 46 25.23 11.89 9.90
CA ARG A 46 25.30 12.72 8.70
C ARG A 46 26.71 12.70 8.14
N GLY A 47 26.84 12.39 6.84
CA GLY A 47 28.14 12.41 6.17
C GLY A 47 29.02 11.20 6.46
N LEU A 48 28.44 10.07 6.82
CA LEU A 48 29.19 8.82 6.95
C LEU A 48 29.57 8.32 5.54
N PRO A 49 30.87 8.05 5.25
CA PRO A 49 31.28 7.65 3.90
C PRO A 49 30.67 6.34 3.40
N SER A 50 30.32 5.43 4.34
CA SER A 50 29.79 4.11 4.06
C SER A 50 28.26 4.07 3.86
N ALA A 51 27.51 5.08 4.32
CA ALA A 51 26.05 5.07 4.28
C ALA A 51 25.47 6.50 4.33
N LEU A 52 24.40 6.73 3.57
CA LEU A 52 23.73 8.03 3.54
C LEU A 52 23.02 8.37 4.84
N LEU A 53 22.43 7.38 5.52
CA LEU A 53 21.68 7.52 6.76
C LEU A 53 20.80 8.79 6.77
N PHE A 54 21.08 9.74 7.67
CA PHE A 54 20.38 11.04 7.76
C PHE A 54 21.13 12.20 7.07
N SER A 55 22.00 11.88 6.08
CA SER A 55 22.79 12.91 5.39
C SER A 55 21.95 14.00 4.73
N ASP A 56 20.79 13.63 4.21
CA ASP A 56 19.87 14.53 3.50
C ASP A 56 18.67 14.98 4.37
N LEU A 57 18.74 14.79 5.69
CA LEU A 57 17.62 15.15 6.58
C LEU A 57 17.30 16.65 6.55
N ASP A 58 18.24 17.49 6.17
CA ASP A 58 18.07 18.94 5.98
C ASP A 58 17.22 19.32 4.76
N GLN A 59 16.90 18.36 3.88
CA GLN A 59 15.99 18.58 2.76
C GLN A 59 14.51 18.44 3.15
N MET A 60 14.24 17.98 4.39
CA MET A 60 12.87 17.86 4.90
C MET A 60 12.24 19.24 5.07
N GLN A 61 10.92 19.31 4.85
CA GLN A 61 10.12 20.52 4.97
C GLN A 61 8.90 20.26 5.85
N LEU A 62 8.33 21.34 6.40
CA LEU A 62 7.05 21.27 7.11
C LEU A 62 5.98 20.68 6.17
N GLY A 63 5.15 19.77 6.69
CA GLY A 63 4.15 19.04 5.92
C GLY A 63 4.68 17.81 5.18
N ASP A 64 5.99 17.54 5.18
CA ASP A 64 6.51 16.26 4.67
C ASP A 64 6.14 15.11 5.62
N HIS A 65 6.08 13.90 5.07
CA HIS A 65 5.72 12.71 5.84
C HIS A 65 6.90 11.77 6.03
N PHE A 66 6.93 11.10 7.16
CA PHE A 66 7.76 9.92 7.38
C PHE A 66 7.01 8.87 8.18
N SER A 67 7.42 7.62 8.08
CA SER A 67 6.76 6.53 8.80
C SER A 67 7.75 5.65 9.54
N LEU A 68 7.28 5.12 10.67
CA LEU A 68 7.93 4.04 11.41
C LEU A 68 7.16 2.74 11.16
N ARG A 69 7.87 1.64 11.03
CA ARG A 69 7.25 0.31 10.99
C ARG A 69 7.73 -0.49 12.19
N ILE A 70 6.84 -0.67 13.15
CA ILE A 70 7.12 -1.25 14.46
C ILE A 70 6.11 -2.36 14.73
N LEU A 71 6.57 -3.56 15.09
CA LEU A 71 5.73 -4.72 15.44
C LEU A 71 4.67 -5.08 14.38
N GLY A 72 4.95 -4.77 13.11
CA GLY A 72 4.02 -5.01 11.99
C GLY A 72 3.06 -3.86 11.71
N GLU A 73 2.98 -2.86 12.57
CA GLU A 73 2.20 -1.65 12.37
C GLU A 73 3.01 -0.55 11.68
N GLN A 74 2.32 0.29 10.93
CA GLN A 74 2.89 1.49 10.34
C GLN A 74 2.35 2.72 11.05
N LEU A 75 3.25 3.50 11.63
CA LEU A 75 2.97 4.76 12.29
C LEU A 75 3.38 5.88 11.35
N LEU A 76 2.46 6.75 10.97
CA LEU A 76 2.69 7.84 10.02
C LEU A 76 2.76 9.17 10.78
N TYR A 77 3.75 10.00 10.42
CA TYR A 77 3.99 11.30 11.04
C TYR A 77 4.13 12.38 9.96
N GLU A 78 3.56 13.55 10.22
CA GLU A 78 3.73 14.76 9.40
C GLU A 78 4.67 15.72 10.11
N VAL A 79 5.65 16.25 9.38
CA VAL A 79 6.66 17.18 9.92
C VAL A 79 6.00 18.50 10.30
N ASP A 80 6.05 18.84 11.57
CA ASP A 80 5.48 20.05 12.16
C ASP A 80 6.52 21.02 12.69
N GLN A 81 7.78 20.56 12.92
CA GLN A 81 8.83 21.42 13.45
C GLN A 81 10.21 21.01 12.90
N ILE A 82 11.02 22.00 12.54
CA ILE A 82 12.42 21.82 12.14
C ILE A 82 13.26 22.86 12.89
N LEU A 83 14.22 22.39 13.70
CA LEU A 83 15.07 23.21 14.53
C LEU A 83 16.55 22.87 14.36
N VAL A 84 17.41 23.86 14.58
CA VAL A 84 18.85 23.66 14.76
C VAL A 84 19.18 24.13 16.17
N VAL A 85 19.75 23.23 16.99
CA VAL A 85 19.99 23.44 18.41
C VAL A 85 21.42 23.05 18.77
N GLU A 86 21.89 23.52 19.94
CA GLU A 86 23.15 23.06 20.52
C GLU A 86 23.04 21.57 20.92
N PRO A 87 24.17 20.82 21.00
CA PRO A 87 24.15 19.39 21.26
C PRO A 87 23.54 18.96 22.60
N ASP A 88 23.57 19.84 23.61
CA ASP A 88 23.05 19.64 24.96
C ASP A 88 21.65 20.22 25.18
N GLU A 89 21.08 20.86 24.18
CA GLU A 89 19.73 21.42 24.24
C GLU A 89 18.66 20.35 23.97
N VAL A 90 18.08 19.82 25.04
CA VAL A 90 17.15 18.69 24.99
C VAL A 90 15.69 19.06 25.25
N LYS A 91 15.37 20.35 25.45
CA LYS A 91 14.02 20.81 25.82
C LYS A 91 12.95 20.41 24.80
N ASP A 92 13.30 20.40 23.52
CA ASP A 92 12.40 20.08 22.40
C ASP A 92 12.25 18.56 22.16
N LEU A 93 12.84 17.72 23.02
CA LEU A 93 12.76 16.27 22.98
C LEU A 93 11.84 15.69 24.07
N TYR A 94 11.30 16.54 24.95
CA TYR A 94 10.37 16.09 25.99
C TYR A 94 8.99 15.77 25.41
N PRO A 95 8.28 14.80 25.98
CA PRO A 95 6.87 14.55 25.65
C PRO A 95 5.99 15.78 25.89
N VAL A 96 4.98 15.94 25.04
CA VAL A 96 3.94 16.96 25.18
C VAL A 96 2.63 16.24 25.48
N GLU A 97 1.89 16.73 26.49
CA GLU A 97 0.62 16.12 26.88
C GLU A 97 -0.38 16.10 25.72
N GLY A 98 -0.98 14.94 25.47
CA GLY A 98 -1.95 14.75 24.37
C GLY A 98 -1.34 14.54 23.00
N GLU A 99 -0.02 14.74 22.82
CA GLU A 99 0.65 14.60 21.53
C GLU A 99 1.33 13.22 21.36
N ASP A 100 1.36 12.72 20.14
CA ASP A 100 2.17 11.55 19.71
C ASP A 100 3.25 12.07 18.77
N LEU A 101 4.47 12.20 19.28
CA LEU A 101 5.57 12.88 18.61
C LEU A 101 6.73 11.92 18.30
N VAL A 102 7.39 12.18 17.17
CA VAL A 102 8.67 11.57 16.81
C VAL A 102 9.62 12.65 16.32
N THR A 103 10.87 12.64 16.82
CA THR A 103 11.92 13.52 16.33
C THR A 103 13.08 12.72 15.72
N LEU A 104 13.47 13.09 14.51
CA LEU A 104 14.66 12.62 13.83
C LEU A 104 15.79 13.60 14.07
N VAL A 105 16.96 13.09 14.52
CA VAL A 105 18.11 13.93 14.94
C VAL A 105 19.34 13.57 14.14
N THR A 106 20.03 14.58 13.65
CA THR A 106 21.36 14.40 13.03
C THR A 106 22.28 15.57 13.32
N CYS A 107 23.58 15.41 13.04
CA CYS A 107 24.56 16.48 13.17
C CYS A 107 24.43 17.51 12.05
N THR A 108 24.71 18.78 12.37
CA THR A 108 24.71 19.90 11.41
C THR A 108 25.71 20.99 11.89
N PRO A 109 26.26 21.86 10.99
CA PRO A 109 26.30 21.73 9.52
C PRO A 109 27.08 20.50 9.05
N TYR A 110 26.86 20.09 7.80
CA TYR A 110 27.52 18.93 7.21
C TYR A 110 29.05 19.04 7.34
N GLY A 111 29.70 18.00 7.88
CA GLY A 111 31.14 17.92 8.08
C GLY A 111 31.68 18.79 9.23
N VAL A 112 30.90 19.72 9.80
CA VAL A 112 31.28 20.56 10.95
C VAL A 112 30.72 20.01 12.26
N ASN A 113 29.45 19.58 12.25
CA ASN A 113 28.80 18.83 13.32
C ASN A 113 28.67 19.50 14.68
N THR A 114 28.72 20.84 14.71
CA THR A 114 28.65 21.63 15.95
C THR A 114 27.29 21.67 16.58
N HIS A 115 26.24 21.51 15.80
CA HIS A 115 24.85 21.57 16.23
C HIS A 115 24.10 20.26 15.92
N ARG A 116 22.82 20.20 16.32
CA ARG A 116 21.89 19.14 15.96
C ARG A 116 20.75 19.71 15.15
N LEU A 117 20.41 19.03 14.04
CA LEU A 117 19.19 19.25 13.29
C LEU A 117 18.13 18.32 13.86
N LEU A 118 17.03 18.90 14.29
CA LEU A 118 15.83 18.22 14.77
C LEU A 118 14.73 18.36 13.73
N VAL A 119 14.18 17.25 13.27
CA VAL A 119 12.98 17.19 12.40
C VAL A 119 11.92 16.43 13.16
N ARG A 120 10.96 17.16 13.72
CA ARG A 120 9.85 16.60 14.50
C ARG A 120 8.64 16.39 13.61
N GLY A 121 7.90 15.32 13.85
CA GLY A 121 6.57 15.09 13.30
C GLY A 121 5.59 14.68 14.39
N HIS A 122 4.33 15.07 14.19
CA HIS A 122 3.19 14.61 14.95
C HIS A 122 2.46 13.48 14.22
N ARG A 123 1.78 12.63 14.98
CA ARG A 123 1.05 11.48 14.43
C ARG A 123 -0.12 11.92 13.58
N ILE A 124 -0.26 11.29 12.40
CA ILE A 124 -1.44 11.43 11.54
C ILE A 124 -2.04 10.06 11.21
N PRO A 125 -3.36 9.98 10.91
CA PRO A 125 -3.99 8.76 10.43
C PRO A 125 -3.37 8.29 9.11
N LEU A 126 -3.22 6.97 8.94
CA LEU A 126 -2.63 6.40 7.72
C LEU A 126 -3.50 6.66 6.49
N GLU A 127 -4.82 6.70 6.65
CA GLU A 127 -5.80 6.93 5.58
C GLU A 127 -5.67 8.32 4.94
N THR A 128 -5.15 9.29 5.67
CA THR A 128 -5.01 10.69 5.19
C THR A 128 -4.12 10.79 3.94
N VAL A 129 -3.10 9.93 3.85
CA VAL A 129 -2.15 9.95 2.71
C VAL A 129 -2.70 9.16 1.52
N GLU A 130 -3.42 8.06 1.77
CA GLU A 130 -4.03 7.26 0.70
C GLU A 130 -5.08 8.08 -0.04
N GLU A 131 -5.94 8.81 0.68
CA GLU A 131 -6.97 9.68 0.09
C GLU A 131 -6.37 10.82 -0.74
N THR A 132 -5.30 11.47 -0.26
CA THR A 132 -4.62 12.55 -1.01
C THR A 132 -3.92 12.04 -2.26
N VAL A 133 -3.35 10.84 -2.23
CA VAL A 133 -2.69 10.24 -3.40
C VAL A 133 -3.71 9.86 -4.46
N GLU A 134 -4.86 9.25 -4.11
CA GLU A 134 -5.91 8.91 -5.07
C GLU A 134 -6.51 10.15 -5.74
N VAL A 135 -6.81 11.19 -4.97
CA VAL A 135 -7.36 12.46 -5.52
C VAL A 135 -6.33 13.13 -6.45
N THR A 136 -5.05 13.16 -6.05
CA THR A 136 -4.00 13.80 -6.84
C THR A 136 -3.72 13.04 -8.14
N VAL A 137 -3.64 11.70 -8.09
CA VAL A 137 -3.43 10.88 -9.30
C VAL A 137 -4.60 11.03 -10.27
N THR A 138 -5.84 11.01 -9.76
CA THR A 138 -7.04 11.17 -10.59
C THR A 138 -7.07 12.55 -11.23
N GLN A 139 -6.75 13.61 -10.50
CA GLN A 139 -6.69 14.98 -11.06
C GLN A 139 -5.58 15.15 -12.08
N GLN A 140 -4.38 14.59 -11.83
CA GLN A 140 -3.28 14.67 -12.78
C GLN A 140 -3.57 13.93 -14.09
N VAL A 141 -4.17 12.74 -14.03
CA VAL A 141 -4.55 11.98 -15.22
C VAL A 141 -5.59 12.75 -16.05
N VAL A 142 -6.61 13.32 -15.42
CA VAL A 142 -7.64 14.10 -16.10
C VAL A 142 -7.08 15.41 -16.67
N HIS A 143 -6.14 16.05 -15.98
CA HIS A 143 -5.52 17.31 -16.43
C HIS A 143 -4.48 17.09 -17.54
N SER A 144 -3.71 15.98 -17.49
CA SER A 144 -2.73 15.61 -18.51
C SER A 144 -3.38 15.17 -19.83
N LEU A 145 -4.64 14.74 -19.79
CA LEU A 145 -5.41 14.49 -20.99
C LEU A 145 -5.77 15.85 -21.63
N GLY A 146 -4.98 16.29 -22.59
CA GLY A 146 -5.28 17.48 -23.40
C GLY A 146 -6.69 17.40 -23.97
N TRP A 147 -7.27 18.54 -24.36
CA TRP A 147 -8.63 18.64 -24.88
C TRP A 147 -8.98 17.58 -25.94
N LYS A 148 -8.00 17.18 -26.77
CA LYS A 148 -8.13 16.11 -27.76
C LYS A 148 -8.37 14.73 -27.13
N GLY A 149 -7.72 14.44 -26.01
CA GLY A 149 -7.93 13.18 -25.26
C GLY A 149 -9.31 13.14 -24.61
N LYS A 150 -9.79 14.26 -24.08
CA LYS A 150 -11.15 14.36 -23.52
C LYS A 150 -12.22 14.17 -24.58
N LEU A 151 -12.01 14.70 -25.80
CA LEU A 151 -12.89 14.47 -26.95
C LEU A 151 -12.90 13.00 -27.40
N LEU A 152 -11.74 12.32 -27.41
CA LEU A 152 -11.67 10.90 -27.76
C LEU A 152 -12.42 10.01 -26.75
N ILE A 153 -12.28 10.28 -25.46
CA ILE A 153 -13.02 9.55 -24.41
C ILE A 153 -14.52 9.81 -24.55
N GLY A 154 -14.93 11.07 -24.75
CA GLY A 154 -16.33 11.42 -24.99
C GLY A 154 -16.91 10.71 -26.21
N ALA A 155 -16.18 10.68 -27.33
CA ALA A 155 -16.59 9.97 -28.54
C ALA A 155 -16.69 8.44 -28.33
N LEU A 156 -15.76 7.85 -27.57
CA LEU A 156 -15.81 6.43 -27.22
C LEU A 156 -17.02 6.09 -26.36
N LEU A 157 -17.31 6.89 -25.35
CA LEU A 157 -18.46 6.69 -24.47
C LEU A 157 -19.78 6.85 -25.25
N LEU A 158 -19.88 7.85 -26.14
CA LEU A 158 -21.01 8.02 -27.01
C LEU A 158 -21.21 6.83 -27.96
N PHE A 159 -20.12 6.33 -28.54
CA PHE A 159 -20.15 5.15 -29.40
C PHE A 159 -20.64 3.91 -28.65
N LEU A 160 -20.15 3.66 -27.43
CA LEU A 160 -20.61 2.55 -26.60
C LEU A 160 -22.09 2.69 -26.23
N LEU A 161 -22.55 3.91 -25.94
CA LEU A 161 -23.95 4.19 -25.65
C LEU A 161 -24.85 3.88 -26.88
N ILE A 162 -24.42 4.29 -28.08
CA ILE A 162 -25.12 3.98 -29.33
C ILE A 162 -25.19 2.46 -29.55
N LEU A 163 -24.10 1.74 -29.33
CA LEU A 163 -24.09 0.27 -29.46
C LEU A 163 -25.05 -0.37 -28.46
N LEU A 164 -25.10 0.12 -27.23
CA LEU A 164 -26.01 -0.35 -26.20
C LEU A 164 -27.47 -0.14 -26.61
N ILE A 165 -27.81 1.07 -27.11
CA ILE A 165 -29.14 1.40 -27.60
C ILE A 165 -29.54 0.50 -28.77
N LEU A 166 -28.64 0.33 -29.75
CA LEU A 166 -28.88 -0.58 -30.88
C LEU A 166 -29.09 -2.04 -30.44
N ALA A 167 -28.32 -2.49 -29.45
CA ALA A 167 -28.50 -3.84 -28.88
C ALA A 167 -29.87 -3.99 -28.19
N LEU A 168 -30.31 -2.97 -27.47
CA LEU A 168 -31.64 -2.97 -26.81
C LEU A 168 -32.79 -2.92 -27.84
N LEU A 169 -32.63 -2.13 -28.91
CA LEU A 169 -33.60 -2.06 -30.00
C LEU A 169 -33.71 -3.38 -30.76
N ARG A 170 -32.57 -4.05 -31.02
CA ARG A 170 -32.55 -5.39 -31.63
C ARG A 170 -33.23 -6.45 -30.74
N ARG A 171 -33.08 -6.35 -29.40
CA ARG A 171 -33.78 -7.22 -28.44
C ARG A 171 -35.28 -7.00 -28.45
N LYS A 172 -35.76 -5.75 -28.60
CA LYS A 172 -37.20 -5.45 -28.75
C LYS A 172 -37.77 -6.01 -30.05
N LYS A 173 -37.04 -5.93 -31.17
CA LYS A 173 -37.50 -6.42 -32.48
C LYS A 173 -37.60 -7.95 -32.54
N LYS A 174 -36.89 -8.68 -31.69
CA LYS A 174 -36.92 -10.14 -31.62
C LYS A 174 -38.13 -10.67 -30.79
N LYS A 175 -38.86 -9.79 -30.05
CA LYS A 175 -40.05 -10.15 -29.26
C LYS A 175 -41.38 -9.97 -29.99
N THR A 176 -41.36 -9.41 -31.19
CA THR A 176 -42.57 -9.21 -32.04
C THR A 176 -42.40 -9.97 -33.35
N GLY A 177 -42.37 -11.30 -33.30
CA GLY A 177 -42.56 -12.16 -34.43
C GLY A 177 -43.96 -12.72 -34.39
N PRO A 178 -44.69 -12.86 -35.53
CA PRO A 178 -46.09 -13.19 -35.53
C PRO A 178 -46.33 -14.67 -35.19
N GLU A 179 -47.37 -14.93 -34.41
CA GLU A 179 -48.01 -16.21 -34.29
C GLU A 179 -48.65 -16.56 -35.63
N GLU A 180 -48.22 -17.62 -36.27
CA GLU A 180 -48.97 -18.29 -37.31
C GLU A 180 -49.24 -19.73 -36.90
N GLY A 181 -50.44 -20.02 -36.65
CA GLY A 181 -51.46 -20.86 -37.19
C GLY A 181 -51.17 -22.36 -37.16
N ASN A 182 -51.84 -22.95 -36.23
CA ASN A 182 -52.09 -24.38 -36.02
C ASN A 182 -52.86 -24.96 -37.22
N VAL A 183 -52.31 -25.97 -37.93
CA VAL A 183 -53.10 -26.90 -38.75
C VAL A 183 -52.68 -28.32 -38.40
N ILE A 184 -53.68 -29.00 -37.94
CA ILE A 184 -53.72 -30.46 -37.63
C ILE A 184 -53.66 -31.25 -38.91
N GLU A 185 -52.83 -32.29 -39.01
CA GLU A 185 -53.18 -33.47 -39.78
C GLU A 185 -52.57 -34.75 -39.20
N ARG A 186 -53.50 -35.72 -39.08
CA ARG A 186 -53.33 -37.07 -38.56
C ARG A 186 -52.70 -38.00 -39.60
N GLY A 187 -52.03 -39.02 -39.14
CA GLY A 187 -51.87 -40.30 -39.88
C GLY A 187 -50.51 -40.88 -39.65
N ARG A 188 -50.42 -41.77 -38.84
CA ARG A 188 -50.65 -43.23 -38.87
C ARG A 188 -49.34 -44.01 -39.08
N THR A 189 -49.15 -44.90 -38.14
CA THR A 189 -48.63 -46.29 -38.21
C THR A 189 -47.13 -46.54 -38.32
N ASP A 190 -46.72 -47.21 -37.29
CA ASP A 190 -46.13 -48.57 -37.21
C ASP A 190 -44.63 -48.70 -37.50
N GLU A 191 -43.96 -49.18 -36.60
CA GLU A 191 -43.59 -50.53 -36.17
C GLU A 191 -42.07 -50.79 -36.16
N LYS A 192 -41.71 -51.44 -35.09
CA LYS A 192 -40.62 -52.43 -34.88
C LYS A 192 -39.19 -51.94 -34.72
N ALA A 193 -38.78 -52.14 -33.49
CA ALA A 193 -38.05 -53.31 -32.94
C ALA A 193 -36.56 -53.23 -33.26
N SER A 194 -35.68 -53.35 -32.44
CA SER A 194 -35.29 -54.27 -31.40
C SER A 194 -33.80 -54.16 -31.12
N GLN A 195 -33.50 -54.37 -29.86
CA GLN A 195 -32.35 -55.13 -29.37
C GLN A 195 -30.95 -54.54 -29.67
N SER A 196 -29.99 -54.51 -28.78
CA SER A 196 -29.77 -55.23 -27.53
C SER A 196 -28.41 -54.88 -26.97
N ARG A 197 -28.35 -54.91 -25.64
CA ARG A 197 -27.22 -55.44 -24.86
C ARG A 197 -25.85 -54.72 -25.04
N SER A 198 -25.06 -54.46 -24.07
CA SER A 198 -24.87 -55.01 -22.74
C SER A 198 -23.73 -54.17 -22.08
N GLY A 199 -23.84 -53.94 -20.81
CA GLY A 199 -22.69 -53.56 -20.00
C GLY A 199 -21.79 -54.80 -19.73
N PRO A 200 -20.92 -54.83 -18.83
CA PRO A 200 -20.85 -54.08 -17.56
C PRO A 200 -19.45 -53.55 -17.18
N ASP A 201 -19.40 -52.80 -16.16
CA ASP A 201 -18.35 -52.64 -15.16
C ASP A 201 -17.82 -54.01 -14.65
N PRO A 202 -16.69 -54.18 -14.03
CA PRO A 202 -16.25 -53.44 -12.83
C PRO A 202 -14.72 -53.43 -12.55
N ASP A 203 -14.34 -52.53 -11.62
CA ASP A 203 -13.71 -52.88 -10.36
C ASP A 203 -12.18 -53.01 -10.24
N HIS A 204 -11.76 -52.55 -9.09
CA HIS A 204 -10.69 -52.93 -8.18
C HIS A 204 -9.49 -51.96 -8.05
N THR A 205 -9.59 -51.32 -6.91
CA THR A 205 -8.85 -51.54 -5.65
C THR A 205 -7.44 -50.96 -5.63
N ALA A 206 -7.28 -49.97 -4.83
CA ALA A 206 -6.85 -50.00 -3.43
C ALA A 206 -5.33 -50.29 -3.26
N VAL A 207 -4.69 -49.46 -2.50
CA VAL A 207 -3.95 -49.78 -1.29
C VAL A 207 -2.84 -48.76 -1.03
N SER A 208 -2.99 -47.97 -0.02
CA SER A 208 -1.97 -47.46 0.91
C SER A 208 -1.48 -48.68 1.74
N PRO A 209 -0.40 -48.70 2.48
CA PRO A 209 0.10 -47.67 3.39
C PRO A 209 1.61 -47.72 3.73
N ARG A 210 2.03 -46.79 4.62
CA ARG A 210 3.05 -46.92 5.72
C ARG A 210 4.50 -47.12 5.29
N ASP A 211 5.48 -46.73 5.98
CA ASP A 211 5.66 -46.28 7.36
C ASP A 211 7.13 -45.81 7.56
N SER A 212 7.29 -44.96 8.53
CA SER A 212 8.29 -44.98 9.61
C SER A 212 9.76 -44.65 9.38
N THR A 213 10.17 -43.75 10.26
CA THR A 213 11.36 -43.76 11.10
C THR A 213 12.70 -43.48 10.41
N ASP A 214 13.63 -42.80 10.89
CA ASP A 214 14.07 -42.52 12.26
C ASP A 214 15.34 -41.66 12.18
N SER A 215 15.54 -40.84 13.18
CA SER A 215 16.75 -40.57 13.94
C SER A 215 17.99 -39.90 13.35
N ARG A 216 18.31 -38.82 14.03
CA ARG A 216 19.64 -38.49 14.61
C ARG A 216 20.78 -38.05 13.68
N SER A 217 21.15 -36.84 13.79
CA SER A 217 22.28 -36.36 14.64
C SER A 217 22.23 -34.84 14.70
#